data_792556dd3483eca62cc2ffd3042b2c02
#
_entry.id   792556dd3483eca62cc2ffd3042b2c02
#
_cell.length_a   1.000
_cell.length_b   1.000
_cell.length_c   1.000
_cell.angle_alpha   90.00
_cell.angle_beta   90.00
_cell.angle_gamma   90.00
#
_symmetry.space_group_name_H-M   'P 1'
#
loop_
_entity.id
_entity.type
_entity.pdbx_description
1 polymer ?
#
loop_
_entity_poly.entity_id
_entity_poly.type
_entity_poly.pdbx_seq_one_letter_code
_entity_poly.pdbx_strand_id
1 'polypeptide(L)'
;MAERGQLQKELYLARSMTDRANILTVSLRDNEPKWHDLKFDVGMCCEAALRASFEAAGEIGARGEVSILLSSDSVIARLNRKYRGVEGPTNVLSFPADSATSQFESEIPPLLGDIVVAFETLVEEAEAARITMQAHLAHMVVHGALHLLGFDHQVEAEAEVMEKLEVESLQSLGIGSPYMESSL
;
A
#
# COMPACT_ATOMS: atom_id res chain seq x y z
N MET A 1 3.21 -46.99 -7.93
CA MET A 1 3.79 -46.15 -6.84
C MET A 1 4.71 -45.02 -7.35
N ALA A 2 5.39 -45.21 -8.48
CA ALA A 2 6.28 -44.17 -9.06
C ALA A 2 5.55 -42.92 -9.59
N GLU A 3 4.38 -43.07 -10.21
CA GLU A 3 3.63 -41.96 -10.83
C GLU A 3 3.09 -40.94 -9.81
N ARG A 4 2.68 -41.37 -8.61
CA ARG A 4 2.23 -40.45 -7.55
C ARG A 4 3.36 -39.55 -7.04
N GLY A 5 4.59 -40.08 -6.98
CA GLY A 5 5.77 -39.31 -6.56
C GLY A 5 6.20 -38.26 -7.59
N GLN A 6 6.01 -38.59 -8.88
CA GLN A 6 6.31 -37.70 -9.98
C GLN A 6 5.30 -36.53 -10.02
N LEU A 7 4.02 -36.82 -9.93
CA LEU A 7 2.94 -35.82 -9.91
C LEU A 7 3.07 -34.86 -8.71
N GLN A 8 3.43 -35.40 -7.54
CA GLN A 8 3.63 -34.60 -6.32
C GLN A 8 4.85 -33.68 -6.44
N LYS A 9 5.90 -34.14 -7.12
CA LYS A 9 7.10 -33.36 -7.40
C LYS A 9 6.86 -32.28 -8.46
N GLU A 10 6.05 -32.56 -9.47
CA GLU A 10 5.63 -31.58 -10.47
C GLU A 10 4.69 -30.51 -9.89
N LEU A 11 3.74 -30.91 -9.03
CA LEU A 11 2.90 -29.97 -8.28
C LEU A 11 3.68 -29.11 -7.29
N TYR A 12 4.70 -29.68 -6.64
CA TYR A 12 5.61 -28.92 -5.75
C TYR A 12 6.47 -27.93 -6.56
N LEU A 13 7.00 -28.36 -7.71
CA LEU A 13 7.77 -27.49 -8.59
C LEU A 13 6.89 -26.40 -9.22
N ALA A 14 5.67 -26.72 -9.64
CA ALA A 14 4.71 -25.75 -10.15
C ALA A 14 4.31 -24.72 -9.07
N ARG A 15 4.03 -25.16 -7.82
CA ARG A 15 3.81 -24.27 -6.70
C ARG A 15 5.04 -23.43 -6.37
N SER A 16 6.24 -24.03 -6.34
CA SER A 16 7.50 -23.33 -6.09
C SER A 16 7.84 -22.31 -7.20
N MET A 17 7.42 -22.55 -8.43
CA MET A 17 7.62 -21.62 -9.55
C MET A 17 6.58 -20.50 -9.55
N THR A 18 5.32 -20.76 -9.12
CA THR A 18 4.30 -19.73 -8.92
C THR A 18 4.61 -18.84 -7.70
N ASP A 19 5.10 -19.43 -6.60
CA ASP A 19 5.55 -18.63 -5.43
C ASP A 19 6.78 -17.76 -5.73
N ARG A 20 7.65 -18.16 -6.65
CA ARG A 20 8.79 -17.33 -7.08
C ARG A 20 8.41 -16.22 -8.05
N ALA A 21 7.28 -16.35 -8.75
CA ALA A 21 6.82 -15.37 -9.73
C ALA A 21 6.08 -14.17 -9.11
N ASN A 22 5.67 -14.26 -7.84
CA ASN A 22 4.69 -13.35 -7.24
C ASN A 22 5.19 -12.81 -5.90
N ILE A 23 6.31 -12.08 -5.89
CA ILE A 23 6.87 -11.54 -4.64
C ILE A 23 6.71 -10.02 -4.63
N LEU A 24 5.50 -9.58 -4.27
CA LEU A 24 5.31 -8.24 -3.76
C LEU A 24 5.72 -8.24 -2.28
N THR A 25 6.82 -7.56 -1.98
CA THR A 25 7.40 -7.48 -0.65
C THR A 25 7.09 -6.11 -0.03
N VAL A 26 6.71 -6.12 1.24
CA VAL A 26 6.53 -4.89 2.03
C VAL A 26 7.69 -4.75 3.00
N SER A 27 8.48 -3.69 2.84
CA SER A 27 9.50 -3.29 3.80
C SER A 27 8.91 -2.24 4.74
N LEU A 28 8.50 -2.66 5.94
CA LEU A 28 7.90 -1.77 6.93
C LEU A 28 8.96 -1.25 7.89
N ARG A 29 8.98 0.06 8.07
CA ARG A 29 9.80 0.75 9.08
C ARG A 29 8.94 1.72 9.86
N ASP A 30 9.27 1.94 11.11
CA ASP A 30 8.68 2.99 11.93
C ASP A 30 9.76 3.82 12.62
N ASN A 31 9.48 5.08 12.84
CA ASN A 31 10.30 6.01 13.60
C ASN A 31 9.48 6.86 14.60
N GLU A 32 8.22 6.47 14.82
CA GLU A 32 7.31 7.06 15.81
C GLU A 32 6.76 5.94 16.71
N PRO A 33 7.15 5.90 17.99
CA PRO A 33 6.78 4.82 18.91
C PRO A 33 5.27 4.61 19.11
N LYS A 34 4.45 5.64 18.89
CA LYS A 34 2.98 5.55 19.05
C LYS A 34 2.35 4.50 18.15
N TRP A 35 2.98 4.13 17.04
CA TRP A 35 2.53 3.05 16.17
C TRP A 35 2.47 1.69 16.87
N HIS A 36 3.31 1.48 17.91
CA HIS A 36 3.33 0.24 18.69
C HIS A 36 2.20 0.16 19.73
N ASP A 37 1.55 1.28 20.07
CA ASP A 37 0.48 1.33 21.07
C ASP A 37 -0.89 0.97 20.49
N LEU A 38 -0.97 0.78 19.18
CA LEU A 38 -2.21 0.44 18.48
C LEU A 38 -2.63 -1.01 18.79
N LYS A 39 -3.97 -1.23 18.87
CA LYS A 39 -4.56 -2.52 19.26
C LYS A 39 -4.80 -3.47 18.08
N PHE A 40 -4.19 -3.23 16.95
CA PHE A 40 -4.23 -4.09 15.76
C PHE A 40 -2.83 -4.25 15.20
N ASP A 41 -2.62 -5.29 14.40
CA ASP A 41 -1.34 -5.53 13.73
C ASP A 41 -1.19 -4.56 12.55
N VAL A 42 -0.36 -3.53 12.75
CA VAL A 42 -0.11 -2.47 11.77
C VAL A 42 0.58 -3.03 10.53
N GLY A 43 1.49 -3.98 10.72
CA GLY A 43 2.21 -4.62 9.61
C GLY A 43 1.27 -5.41 8.71
N MET A 44 0.43 -6.25 9.31
CA MET A 44 -0.59 -7.00 8.56
C MET A 44 -1.60 -6.08 7.85
N CYS A 45 -1.98 -4.97 8.49
CA CYS A 45 -2.87 -3.99 7.89
C CYS A 45 -2.24 -3.36 6.64
N CYS A 46 -0.99 -2.89 6.72
CA CYS A 46 -0.27 -2.31 5.59
C CYS A 46 -0.07 -3.32 4.45
N GLU A 47 0.34 -4.54 4.78
CA GLU A 47 0.56 -5.58 3.77
C GLU A 47 -0.75 -5.96 3.06
N ALA A 48 -1.84 -6.15 3.80
CA ALA A 48 -3.14 -6.47 3.24
C ALA A 48 -3.66 -5.34 2.33
N ALA A 49 -3.54 -4.09 2.76
CA ALA A 49 -3.95 -2.91 1.99
C ALA A 49 -3.15 -2.78 0.68
N LEU A 50 -1.82 -2.96 0.75
CA LEU A 50 -0.96 -2.93 -0.43
C LEU A 50 -1.34 -4.02 -1.43
N ARG A 51 -1.51 -5.26 -0.99
CA ARG A 51 -1.89 -6.37 -1.87
C ARG A 51 -3.26 -6.15 -2.52
N ALA A 52 -4.24 -5.70 -1.74
CA ALA A 52 -5.57 -5.40 -2.25
C ALA A 52 -5.55 -4.32 -3.35
N SER A 53 -4.73 -3.27 -3.21
CA SER A 53 -4.62 -2.22 -4.24
C SER A 53 -3.99 -2.72 -5.53
N PHE A 54 -2.96 -3.58 -5.45
CA PHE A 54 -2.34 -4.18 -6.63
C PHE A 54 -3.29 -5.15 -7.34
N GLU A 55 -4.06 -5.94 -6.59
CA GLU A 55 -5.07 -6.84 -7.14
C GLU A 55 -6.20 -6.06 -7.85
N ALA A 56 -6.73 -5.02 -7.22
CA ALA A 56 -7.78 -4.18 -7.80
C ALA A 56 -7.30 -3.45 -9.08
N ALA A 57 -6.03 -3.02 -9.12
CA ALA A 57 -5.42 -2.41 -10.30
C ALA A 57 -5.11 -3.42 -11.43
N GLY A 58 -5.34 -4.72 -11.23
CA GLY A 58 -5.04 -5.76 -12.22
C GLY A 58 -3.59 -6.21 -12.25
N GLU A 59 -2.77 -5.73 -11.33
CA GLU A 59 -1.35 -6.07 -11.19
C GLU A 59 -1.15 -7.38 -10.40
N ILE A 60 -2.00 -8.38 -10.70
CA ILE A 60 -1.95 -9.70 -10.09
C ILE A 60 -0.64 -10.36 -10.53
N GLY A 61 0.25 -10.57 -9.57
CA GLY A 61 1.55 -11.13 -9.88
C GLY A 61 2.68 -10.12 -9.94
N ALA A 62 2.42 -8.88 -9.54
CA ALA A 62 3.46 -7.86 -9.45
C ALA A 62 4.66 -8.35 -8.63
N ARG A 63 5.85 -8.12 -9.16
CA ARG A 63 7.12 -8.41 -8.51
C ARG A 63 7.81 -7.10 -8.15
N GLY A 64 8.06 -6.91 -6.87
CA GLY A 64 8.77 -5.72 -6.42
C GLY A 64 8.69 -5.53 -4.91
N GLU A 65 9.37 -4.51 -4.45
CA GLU A 65 9.36 -4.08 -3.05
C GLU A 65 8.69 -2.70 -2.95
N VAL A 66 7.77 -2.54 -2.01
CA VAL A 66 7.26 -1.25 -1.57
C VAL A 66 7.75 -1.00 -0.16
N SER A 67 8.40 0.14 0.05
CA SER A 67 8.84 0.58 1.37
C SER A 67 7.74 1.42 2.01
N ILE A 68 7.32 1.09 3.23
CA ILE A 68 6.35 1.87 4.00
C ILE A 68 7.02 2.39 5.26
N LEU A 69 7.07 3.71 5.42
CA LEU A 69 7.57 4.38 6.61
C LEU A 69 6.40 4.92 7.44
N LEU A 70 6.21 4.33 8.61
CA LEU A 70 5.27 4.82 9.63
C LEU A 70 5.96 5.89 10.47
N SER A 71 5.50 7.11 10.36
CA SER A 71 6.22 8.28 10.84
C SER A 71 5.32 9.24 11.63
N SER A 72 5.85 10.41 11.94
CA SER A 72 5.13 11.50 12.61
C SER A 72 4.91 12.68 11.66
N ASP A 73 4.02 13.58 12.03
CA ASP A 73 3.74 14.83 11.33
C ASP A 73 5.01 15.67 11.12
N SER A 74 5.91 15.68 12.10
CA SER A 74 7.17 16.44 12.02
C SER A 74 8.09 15.94 10.90
N VAL A 75 8.07 14.63 10.62
CA VAL A 75 8.87 14.03 9.54
C VAL A 75 8.22 14.29 8.20
N ILE A 76 6.92 14.01 8.09
CA ILE A 76 6.20 14.16 6.81
C ILE A 76 6.12 15.63 6.38
N ALA A 77 6.01 16.58 7.31
CA ALA A 77 6.06 18.01 7.01
C ALA A 77 7.38 18.42 6.34
N ARG A 78 8.51 17.87 6.79
CA ARG A 78 9.81 18.12 6.13
C ARG A 78 9.87 17.55 4.72
N LEU A 79 9.29 16.36 4.51
CA LEU A 79 9.23 15.73 3.20
C LEU A 79 8.29 16.50 2.26
N ASN A 80 7.11 16.91 2.76
CA ASN A 80 6.12 17.69 2.03
C ASN A 80 6.71 19.02 1.54
N ARG A 81 7.40 19.74 2.42
CA ARG A 81 8.11 20.96 2.07
C ARG A 81 9.21 20.72 1.04
N LYS A 82 10.01 19.67 1.23
CA LYS A 82 11.18 19.38 0.37
C LYS A 82 10.78 18.95 -1.03
N TYR A 83 9.78 18.08 -1.16
CA TYR A 83 9.45 17.43 -2.43
C TYR A 83 8.21 18.01 -3.13
N ARG A 84 7.29 18.61 -2.38
CA ARG A 84 6.06 19.21 -2.92
C ARG A 84 6.02 20.74 -2.79
N GLY A 85 6.93 21.35 -2.03
CA GLY A 85 6.94 22.79 -1.77
C GLY A 85 5.79 23.28 -0.88
N VAL A 86 5.10 22.37 -0.19
CA VAL A 86 3.95 22.64 0.67
C VAL A 86 4.38 22.63 2.14
N GLU A 87 4.02 23.67 2.88
CA GLU A 87 4.27 23.74 4.32
C GLU A 87 3.22 22.97 5.11
N GLY A 88 3.65 22.32 6.18
CA GLY A 88 2.81 21.54 7.07
C GLY A 88 2.76 20.05 6.78
N PRO A 89 2.19 19.26 7.71
CA PRO A 89 2.03 17.83 7.53
C PRO A 89 0.93 17.49 6.53
N THR A 90 0.91 16.24 6.11
CA THR A 90 -0.17 15.57 5.39
C THR A 90 -0.27 14.14 5.92
N ASN A 91 -1.34 13.44 5.63
CA ASN A 91 -1.58 12.07 6.09
C ASN A 91 -0.63 11.05 5.42
N VAL A 92 -0.45 11.13 4.10
CA VAL A 92 0.39 10.23 3.32
C VAL A 92 1.15 10.95 2.21
N LEU A 93 2.36 10.46 1.91
CA LEU A 93 3.14 10.83 0.74
C LEU A 93 3.62 9.57 0.05
N SER A 94 3.54 9.56 -1.29
CA SER A 94 4.02 8.48 -2.14
C SER A 94 5.10 8.98 -3.07
N PHE A 95 6.15 8.17 -3.23
CA PHE A 95 7.30 8.46 -4.06
C PHE A 95 7.54 7.26 -4.98
N PRO A 96 7.00 7.25 -6.21
CA PRO A 96 7.29 6.20 -7.18
C PRO A 96 8.79 6.09 -7.43
N ALA A 97 9.31 4.86 -7.56
CA ALA A 97 10.69 4.66 -7.94
C ALA A 97 10.93 5.05 -9.41
N ASP A 98 12.11 5.60 -9.71
CA ASP A 98 12.49 5.88 -11.08
C ASP A 98 12.58 4.59 -11.90
N SER A 99 11.77 4.48 -12.95
CA SER A 99 11.70 3.33 -13.85
C SER A 99 13.03 3.01 -14.57
N ALA A 100 14.01 3.90 -14.52
CA ALA A 100 15.33 3.71 -15.11
C ALA A 100 16.18 2.62 -14.43
N THR A 101 15.85 2.23 -13.20
CA THR A 101 16.62 1.22 -12.44
C THR A 101 16.12 -0.21 -12.63
N SER A 102 14.97 -0.42 -13.26
CA SER A 102 14.31 -1.74 -13.39
C SER A 102 14.75 -2.60 -14.59
N GLN A 103 15.73 -2.14 -15.40
CA GLN A 103 16.13 -2.82 -16.65
C GLN A 103 17.15 -3.96 -16.48
N PHE A 104 17.58 -4.24 -15.27
CA PHE A 104 18.49 -5.37 -15.05
C PHE A 104 17.70 -6.58 -14.58
N GLU A 105 17.90 -7.73 -15.21
CA GLU A 105 17.50 -9.05 -14.69
C GLU A 105 18.27 -9.31 -13.39
N SER A 106 17.76 -8.77 -12.30
CA SER A 106 18.30 -8.93 -10.95
C SER A 106 17.50 -9.98 -10.20
N GLU A 107 18.16 -10.82 -9.44
CA GLU A 107 17.51 -11.72 -8.47
C GLU A 107 16.81 -10.94 -7.34
N ILE A 108 17.21 -9.67 -7.15
CA ILE A 108 16.62 -8.76 -6.16
C ILE A 108 15.37 -8.11 -6.78
N PRO A 109 14.21 -8.19 -6.11
CA PRO A 109 13.00 -7.50 -6.57
C PRO A 109 13.25 -6.00 -6.75
N PRO A 110 12.75 -5.37 -7.83
CA PRO A 110 12.90 -3.93 -8.03
C PRO A 110 12.13 -3.16 -6.94
N LEU A 111 12.67 -2.03 -6.50
CA LEU A 111 11.92 -1.09 -5.67
C LEU A 111 10.82 -0.43 -6.53
N LEU A 112 9.57 -0.51 -6.08
CA LEU A 112 8.41 0.10 -6.74
C LEU A 112 8.18 1.53 -6.25
N GLY A 113 8.59 1.81 -5.01
CA GLY A 113 8.53 3.14 -4.42
C GLY A 113 8.39 3.12 -2.91
N ASP A 114 8.24 4.33 -2.35
CA ASP A 114 8.11 4.55 -0.92
C ASP A 114 6.75 5.20 -0.60
N ILE A 115 6.13 4.77 0.51
CA ILE A 115 4.93 5.37 1.09
C ILE A 115 5.29 5.84 2.50
N VAL A 116 4.99 7.09 2.84
CA VAL A 116 5.22 7.64 4.18
C VAL A 116 3.88 8.05 4.77
N VAL A 117 3.56 7.56 5.98
CA VAL A 117 2.29 7.83 6.68
C VAL A 117 2.57 8.58 7.98
N ALA A 118 1.81 9.63 8.26
CA ALA A 118 1.93 10.44 9.47
C ALA A 118 0.91 10.02 10.54
N PHE A 119 1.40 9.76 11.75
CA PHE A 119 0.57 9.22 12.85
C PHE A 119 -0.48 10.22 13.31
N GLU A 120 -0.06 11.45 13.66
CA GLU A 120 -0.92 12.42 14.32
C GLU A 120 -2.05 12.87 13.38
N THR A 121 -1.71 13.25 12.15
CA THR A 121 -2.70 13.60 11.12
C THR A 121 -3.67 12.44 10.89
N LEU A 122 -3.19 11.20 10.82
CA LEU A 122 -4.03 10.03 10.59
C LEU A 122 -5.03 9.80 11.74
N VAL A 123 -4.60 9.99 12.99
CA VAL A 123 -5.48 9.89 14.17
C VAL A 123 -6.56 10.98 14.12
N GLU A 124 -6.18 12.23 13.88
CA GLU A 124 -7.11 13.36 13.83
C GLU A 124 -8.17 13.17 12.74
N GLU A 125 -7.77 12.71 11.55
CA GLU A 125 -8.68 12.44 10.43
C GLU A 125 -9.62 11.27 10.73
N ALA A 126 -9.11 10.16 11.31
CA ALA A 126 -9.93 9.02 11.68
C ALA A 126 -11.00 9.40 12.72
N GLU A 127 -10.62 10.18 13.74
CA GLU A 127 -11.54 10.69 14.76
C GLU A 127 -12.61 11.62 14.15
N ALA A 128 -12.19 12.55 13.30
CA ALA A 128 -13.10 13.49 12.63
C ALA A 128 -14.12 12.77 11.73
N ALA A 129 -13.67 11.76 10.99
CA ALA A 129 -14.49 10.93 10.12
C ALA A 129 -15.30 9.85 10.87
N ARG A 130 -15.06 9.65 12.18
CA ARG A 130 -15.66 8.59 13.01
C ARG A 130 -15.43 7.17 12.47
N ILE A 131 -14.27 6.95 11.92
CA ILE A 131 -13.82 5.64 11.44
C ILE A 131 -12.71 5.10 12.34
N THR A 132 -12.41 3.81 12.23
CA THR A 132 -11.30 3.24 13.00
C THR A 132 -9.95 3.66 12.41
N MET A 133 -8.95 3.82 13.28
CA MET A 133 -7.56 4.06 12.86
C MET A 133 -7.06 3.01 11.86
N GLN A 134 -7.45 1.74 12.04
CA GLN A 134 -7.13 0.65 11.13
C GLN A 134 -7.71 0.85 9.74
N ALA A 135 -8.99 1.24 9.64
CA ALA A 135 -9.65 1.49 8.36
C ALA A 135 -9.03 2.68 7.63
N HIS A 136 -8.69 3.74 8.38
CA HIS A 136 -8.06 4.92 7.78
C HIS A 136 -6.62 4.65 7.34
N LEU A 137 -5.84 3.91 8.13
CA LEU A 137 -4.50 3.47 7.73
C LEU A 137 -4.56 2.63 6.44
N ALA A 138 -5.48 1.66 6.39
CA ALA A 138 -5.65 0.84 5.18
C ALA A 138 -5.97 1.70 3.96
N HIS A 139 -6.87 2.69 4.10
CA HIS A 139 -7.21 3.62 3.03
C HIS A 139 -5.99 4.41 2.56
N MET A 140 -5.21 5.00 3.46
CA MET A 140 -4.01 5.77 3.10
C MET A 140 -2.93 4.92 2.43
N VAL A 141 -2.77 3.66 2.83
CA VAL A 141 -1.84 2.73 2.16
C VAL A 141 -2.34 2.35 0.78
N VAL A 142 -3.64 2.08 0.60
CA VAL A 142 -4.26 1.84 -0.72
C VAL A 142 -4.05 3.05 -1.63
N HIS A 143 -4.40 4.25 -1.17
CA HIS A 143 -4.23 5.50 -1.89
C HIS A 143 -2.77 5.70 -2.36
N GLY A 144 -1.84 5.55 -1.42
CA GLY A 144 -0.41 5.66 -1.71
C GLY A 144 0.08 4.62 -2.72
N ALA A 145 -0.39 3.38 -2.61
CA ALA A 145 -0.03 2.30 -3.52
C ALA A 145 -0.54 2.55 -4.94
N LEU A 146 -1.77 3.05 -5.10
CA LEU A 146 -2.30 3.41 -6.42
C LEU A 146 -1.49 4.52 -7.07
N HIS A 147 -1.00 5.51 -6.30
CA HIS A 147 -0.05 6.50 -6.82
C HIS A 147 1.28 5.88 -7.28
N LEU A 148 1.81 4.86 -6.57
CA LEU A 148 3.01 4.14 -7.03
C LEU A 148 2.77 3.41 -8.36
N LEU A 149 1.54 2.96 -8.61
CA LEU A 149 1.11 2.33 -9.86
C LEU A 149 0.81 3.32 -10.98
N GLY A 150 0.90 4.64 -10.71
CA GLY A 150 0.72 5.69 -11.68
C GLY A 150 -0.70 6.22 -11.82
N PHE A 151 -1.62 5.80 -10.94
CA PHE A 151 -2.94 6.44 -10.85
C PHE A 151 -2.81 7.82 -10.20
N ASP A 152 -3.63 8.78 -10.64
CA ASP A 152 -3.65 10.13 -10.11
C ASP A 152 -5.11 10.61 -10.01
N HIS A 153 -5.31 11.75 -9.37
CA HIS A 153 -6.63 12.35 -9.15
C HIS A 153 -6.65 13.86 -9.45
N GLN A 154 -5.72 14.31 -10.32
CA GLN A 154 -5.62 15.72 -10.70
C GLN A 154 -6.73 16.15 -11.65
N VAL A 155 -7.30 15.25 -12.43
CA VAL A 155 -8.46 15.48 -13.30
C VAL A 155 -9.60 14.53 -12.93
N GLU A 156 -10.85 14.99 -13.10
CA GLU A 156 -12.05 14.30 -12.63
C GLU A 156 -12.13 12.84 -13.13
N ALA A 157 -11.84 12.59 -14.41
CA ALA A 157 -11.90 11.24 -14.98
C ALA A 157 -10.83 10.28 -14.38
N GLU A 158 -9.66 10.78 -13.99
CA GLU A 158 -8.63 10.00 -13.31
C GLU A 158 -9.01 9.75 -11.84
N ALA A 159 -9.59 10.78 -11.18
CA ALA A 159 -10.11 10.68 -9.83
C ALA A 159 -11.18 9.58 -9.71
N GLU A 160 -12.17 9.56 -10.61
CA GLU A 160 -13.21 8.52 -10.63
C GLU A 160 -12.63 7.10 -10.73
N VAL A 161 -11.60 6.91 -11.55
CA VAL A 161 -10.92 5.61 -11.70
C VAL A 161 -10.21 5.22 -10.42
N MET A 162 -9.45 6.15 -9.84
CA MET A 162 -8.67 5.91 -8.63
C MET A 162 -9.59 5.65 -7.43
N GLU A 163 -10.64 6.45 -7.23
CA GLU A 163 -11.65 6.27 -6.18
C GLU A 163 -12.35 4.91 -6.28
N LYS A 164 -12.67 4.46 -7.50
CA LYS A 164 -13.25 3.13 -7.72
C LYS A 164 -12.29 2.03 -7.27
N LEU A 165 -11.01 2.10 -7.62
CA LEU A 165 -10.00 1.14 -7.20
C LEU A 165 -9.78 1.14 -5.69
N GLU A 166 -9.84 2.31 -5.04
CA GLU A 166 -9.78 2.42 -3.59
C GLU A 166 -10.97 1.70 -2.93
N VAL A 167 -12.18 1.94 -3.44
CA VAL A 167 -13.39 1.28 -2.94
C VAL A 167 -13.30 -0.23 -3.11
N GLU A 168 -12.90 -0.72 -4.28
CA GLU A 168 -12.73 -2.16 -4.55
C GLU A 168 -11.69 -2.78 -3.61
N SER A 169 -10.55 -2.12 -3.41
CA SER A 169 -9.49 -2.56 -2.51
C SER A 169 -9.98 -2.67 -1.07
N LEU A 170 -10.61 -1.60 -0.56
CA LEU A 170 -11.09 -1.54 0.82
C LEU A 170 -12.24 -2.53 1.07
N GLN A 171 -13.15 -2.71 0.12
CA GLN A 171 -14.23 -3.70 0.22
C GLN A 171 -13.70 -5.13 0.30
N SER A 172 -12.63 -5.46 -0.42
CA SER A 172 -11.99 -6.78 -0.32
C SER A 172 -11.44 -7.08 1.08
N LEU A 173 -11.11 -6.03 1.83
CA LEU A 173 -10.66 -6.08 3.22
C LEU A 173 -11.81 -5.99 4.25
N GLY A 174 -13.06 -5.91 3.80
CA GLY A 174 -14.22 -5.74 4.67
C GLY A 174 -14.36 -4.31 5.22
N ILE A 175 -13.70 -3.33 4.63
CA ILE A 175 -13.75 -1.92 4.99
C ILE A 175 -14.75 -1.21 4.08
N GLY A 176 -15.63 -0.37 4.66
CA GLY A 176 -16.62 0.41 3.90
C GLY A 176 -15.99 1.46 2.99
N SER A 177 -16.78 1.95 2.01
CA SER A 177 -16.33 3.02 1.12
C SER A 177 -16.01 4.30 1.90
N PRO A 178 -14.84 4.92 1.67
CA PRO A 178 -14.50 6.19 2.30
C PRO A 178 -15.29 7.38 1.73
N TYR A 179 -15.96 7.19 0.60
CA TYR A 179 -16.69 8.22 -0.16
C TYR A 179 -18.20 8.19 0.08
N MET A 180 -18.71 7.28 0.93
CA MET A 180 -20.12 7.32 1.29
C MET A 180 -20.36 8.47 2.26
N GLU A 181 -21.17 9.45 1.83
CA GLU A 181 -21.77 10.40 2.75
C GLU A 181 -22.49 9.61 3.84
N SER A 182 -22.18 9.91 5.10
CA SER A 182 -22.93 9.40 6.24
C SER A 182 -24.37 9.90 6.08
N SER A 183 -25.24 9.06 5.56
CA SER A 183 -26.68 9.34 5.51
C SER A 183 -27.15 9.47 6.96
N LEU A 184 -27.31 10.72 7.42
CA LEU A 184 -27.93 11.11 8.68
C LEU A 184 -29.42 10.79 8.65
#